data_ffba8f6d852c4d8ca69bc2f31113e9aa
#
_entry.id   ffba8f6d852c4d8ca69bc2f31113e9aa
#
_cell.length_a   1.000
_cell.length_b   1.000
_cell.length_c   1.000
_cell.angle_alpha   90.00
_cell.angle_beta   90.00
_cell.angle_gamma   90.00
#
_symmetry.space_group_name_H-M   'P 1'
#
loop_
_entity.id
_entity.type
_entity.pdbx_description
1 polymer ?
#
loop_
_entity_poly.entity_id
_entity_poly.type
_entity_poly.pdbx_seq_one_letter_code
_entity_poly.pdbx_strand_id
1 'polypeptide(L)'
;LWKNHLNHNPSNPYWFNRDRFVLSNGHGSMLLYSLLHLTGYDLSVEDLKDFRKLKSKTPGHPEYDLQFGIETTTGPLGQGIANAVGMAIAEKILAAQFNTPQEEPIDHFTYAFLGDGCLMEGVSHEACSFAGTHNLGKLICFYDQNGISIDGEIENWFTDDSVKRFDSYGWQTIEVDGHNVDEINEAIILAKNETQKPTMIFCRTTIGFGSPAKAGTADAHGAPLGDEEILKTDSNSSFITVR
;
A
#
# COMPACT_ATOMS: atom_id res chain seq x y z
N LEU A 1 -0.94 9.40 -3.33
CA LEU A 1 0.36 8.78 -3.57
C LEU A 1 0.68 8.71 -5.07
N TRP A 2 0.05 7.84 -5.84
CA TRP A 2 0.39 7.48 -7.24
C TRP A 2 0.50 8.68 -8.20
N LYS A 3 -0.39 9.66 -8.09
CA LYS A 3 -0.43 10.81 -8.99
C LYS A 3 0.64 11.87 -8.67
N ASN A 4 0.94 12.09 -7.37
CA ASN A 4 1.65 13.28 -6.94
C ASN A 4 3.01 12.99 -6.27
N HIS A 5 3.25 11.77 -5.81
CA HIS A 5 4.41 11.45 -4.96
C HIS A 5 5.25 10.28 -5.44
N LEU A 6 4.63 9.29 -6.08
CA LEU A 6 5.32 8.09 -6.56
C LEU A 6 6.08 8.39 -7.85
N ASN A 7 7.39 8.21 -7.85
CA ASN A 7 8.23 8.32 -9.05
C ASN A 7 8.20 6.99 -9.80
N HIS A 8 7.47 6.93 -10.90
CA HIS A 8 7.36 5.73 -11.72
C HIS A 8 7.33 6.10 -13.22
N ASN A 9 7.64 5.14 -14.08
CA ASN A 9 7.60 5.34 -15.53
C ASN A 9 6.96 4.13 -16.23
N PRO A 10 5.67 4.21 -16.58
CA PRO A 10 4.97 3.11 -17.27
C PRO A 10 5.60 2.71 -18.60
N SER A 11 6.23 3.67 -19.31
CA SER A 11 6.94 3.39 -20.57
C SER A 11 8.30 2.70 -20.36
N ASN A 12 8.84 2.73 -19.15
CA ASN A 12 10.06 2.03 -18.75
C ASN A 12 9.91 1.47 -17.34
N PRO A 13 9.10 0.42 -17.15
CA PRO A 13 8.85 -0.16 -15.82
C PRO A 13 10.09 -0.78 -15.17
N TYR A 14 11.15 -0.98 -15.96
CA TYR A 14 12.45 -1.46 -15.47
C TYR A 14 13.41 -0.34 -15.04
N TRP A 15 12.99 0.94 -15.10
CA TRP A 15 13.82 2.04 -14.62
C TRP A 15 14.31 1.78 -13.19
N PHE A 16 15.63 1.71 -13.02
CA PHE A 16 16.22 1.20 -11.78
C PHE A 16 15.96 2.11 -10.57
N ASN A 17 15.86 3.43 -10.76
CA ASN A 17 15.62 4.41 -9.70
C ASN A 17 14.13 4.79 -9.55
N ARG A 18 13.19 3.97 -10.08
CA ARG A 18 11.77 4.14 -9.79
C ARG A 18 11.49 3.84 -8.32
N ASP A 19 10.50 4.49 -7.74
CA ASP A 19 9.97 4.09 -6.44
C ASP A 19 9.35 2.68 -6.50
N ARG A 20 9.34 1.99 -5.39
CA ARG A 20 8.73 0.66 -5.24
C ARG A 20 7.39 0.79 -4.55
N PHE A 21 6.38 0.14 -5.08
CA PHE A 21 5.07 0.04 -4.44
C PHE A 21 4.72 -1.41 -4.15
N VAL A 22 4.41 -1.71 -2.90
CA VAL A 22 4.04 -3.05 -2.43
C VAL A 22 2.64 -3.01 -1.81
N LEU A 23 1.73 -3.79 -2.37
CA LEU A 23 0.43 -4.03 -1.76
C LEU A 23 0.52 -5.26 -0.86
N SER A 24 0.82 -5.05 0.44
CA SER A 24 0.98 -6.15 1.41
C SER A 24 -0.33 -6.85 1.74
N ASN A 25 -1.44 -6.11 1.76
CA ASN A 25 -2.80 -6.66 1.80
C ASN A 25 -3.23 -7.11 0.39
N GLY A 26 -2.56 -8.14 -0.13
CA GLY A 26 -2.66 -8.59 -1.53
C GLY A 26 -4.07 -9.00 -1.98
N HIS A 27 -4.99 -9.30 -1.07
CA HIS A 27 -6.41 -9.53 -1.39
C HIS A 27 -7.12 -8.27 -1.92
N GLY A 28 -6.57 -7.07 -1.69
CA GLY A 28 -7.00 -5.81 -2.31
C GLY A 28 -6.43 -5.57 -3.71
N SER A 29 -6.02 -6.61 -4.42
CA SER A 29 -5.28 -6.56 -5.70
C SER A 29 -5.93 -5.71 -6.78
N MET A 30 -7.25 -5.61 -6.84
CA MET A 30 -7.96 -4.76 -7.81
C MET A 30 -7.59 -3.27 -7.64
N LEU A 31 -7.30 -2.80 -6.42
CA LEU A 31 -6.78 -1.45 -6.21
C LEU A 31 -5.48 -1.25 -6.99
N LEU A 32 -4.53 -2.17 -6.87
CA LEU A 32 -3.25 -2.10 -7.57
C LEU A 32 -3.45 -2.12 -9.09
N TYR A 33 -4.23 -3.07 -9.61
CA TYR A 33 -4.47 -3.18 -11.05
C TYR A 33 -5.17 -1.96 -11.63
N SER A 34 -6.13 -1.40 -10.92
CA SER A 34 -6.81 -0.16 -11.32
C SER A 34 -5.84 1.03 -11.35
N LEU A 35 -4.96 1.15 -10.36
CA LEU A 35 -3.94 2.20 -10.32
C LEU A 35 -2.93 2.05 -11.45
N LEU A 36 -2.46 0.84 -11.74
CA LEU A 36 -1.56 0.56 -12.85
C LEU A 36 -2.20 0.92 -14.20
N HIS A 37 -3.46 0.52 -14.42
CA HIS A 37 -4.22 0.92 -15.60
C HIS A 37 -4.33 2.45 -15.73
N LEU A 38 -4.79 3.13 -14.67
CA LEU A 38 -5.02 4.58 -14.67
C LEU A 38 -3.74 5.41 -14.83
N THR A 39 -2.60 4.84 -14.46
CA THR A 39 -1.30 5.51 -14.56
C THR A 39 -0.51 5.12 -15.81
N GLY A 40 -1.09 4.28 -16.70
CA GLY A 40 -0.59 4.05 -18.05
C GLY A 40 0.32 2.83 -18.22
N TYR A 41 0.34 1.90 -17.27
CA TYR A 41 0.96 0.60 -17.48
C TYR A 41 0.14 -0.24 -18.48
N ASP A 42 0.74 -1.29 -19.05
CA ASP A 42 0.13 -2.16 -20.07
C ASP A 42 -0.94 -3.11 -19.47
N LEU A 43 -1.90 -2.53 -18.80
CA LEU A 43 -3.11 -3.19 -18.30
C LEU A 43 -4.35 -2.49 -18.87
N SER A 44 -5.09 -3.18 -19.73
CA SER A 44 -6.30 -2.65 -20.32
C SER A 44 -7.53 -2.80 -19.43
N VAL A 45 -8.61 -2.11 -19.77
CA VAL A 45 -9.92 -2.31 -19.11
C VAL A 45 -10.40 -3.77 -19.28
N GLU A 46 -10.10 -4.40 -20.41
CA GLU A 46 -10.46 -5.80 -20.63
C GLU A 46 -9.66 -6.74 -19.70
N ASP A 47 -8.38 -6.44 -19.44
CA ASP A 47 -7.60 -7.18 -18.44
C ASP A 47 -8.21 -7.04 -17.04
N LEU A 48 -8.75 -5.86 -16.68
CA LEU A 48 -9.46 -5.65 -15.41
C LEU A 48 -10.76 -6.44 -15.34
N LYS A 49 -11.52 -6.56 -16.44
CA LYS A 49 -12.75 -7.40 -16.52
C LYS A 49 -12.45 -8.89 -16.41
N ASP A 50 -11.23 -9.30 -16.70
CA ASP A 50 -10.75 -10.67 -16.57
C ASP A 50 -10.18 -10.97 -15.17
N PHE A 51 -10.43 -10.12 -14.19
CA PHE A 51 -9.99 -10.29 -12.80
C PHE A 51 -10.34 -11.69 -12.27
N ARG A 52 -9.35 -12.36 -11.69
CA ARG A 52 -9.44 -13.72 -11.12
C ARG A 52 -9.78 -14.83 -12.13
N LYS A 53 -9.81 -14.56 -13.42
CA LYS A 53 -9.95 -15.62 -14.42
C LYS A 53 -8.62 -16.35 -14.62
N LEU A 54 -8.71 -17.61 -14.97
CA LEU A 54 -7.53 -18.43 -15.24
C LEU A 54 -6.68 -17.83 -16.36
N LYS A 55 -5.37 -17.65 -16.10
CA LYS A 55 -4.39 -17.05 -17.02
C LYS A 55 -4.61 -15.55 -17.32
N SER A 56 -5.44 -14.85 -16.55
CA SER A 56 -5.54 -13.41 -16.70
C SER A 56 -4.27 -12.71 -16.18
N LYS A 57 -4.03 -11.48 -16.65
CA LYS A 57 -2.98 -10.59 -16.12
C LYS A 57 -3.32 -10.05 -14.73
N THR A 58 -4.54 -10.27 -14.27
CA THR A 58 -5.10 -9.73 -13.01
C THR A 58 -5.57 -10.85 -12.10
N PRO A 59 -4.65 -11.69 -11.57
CA PRO A 59 -4.98 -12.76 -10.63
C PRO A 59 -5.54 -12.21 -9.32
N GLY A 60 -6.13 -13.08 -8.49
CA GLY A 60 -6.78 -12.68 -7.23
C GLY A 60 -5.85 -12.03 -6.20
N HIS A 61 -4.56 -12.32 -6.28
CA HIS A 61 -3.48 -11.66 -5.53
C HIS A 61 -2.39 -11.24 -6.51
N PRO A 62 -1.66 -10.15 -6.26
CA PRO A 62 -0.60 -9.71 -7.18
C PRO A 62 0.47 -10.79 -7.33
N GLU A 63 0.87 -11.05 -8.56
CA GLU A 63 2.03 -11.87 -8.90
C GLU A 63 3.11 -10.97 -9.51
N TYR A 64 4.36 -11.18 -9.10
CA TYR A 64 5.50 -10.40 -9.59
C TYR A 64 5.55 -10.35 -11.10
N ASP A 65 5.41 -9.15 -11.65
CA ASP A 65 5.60 -8.86 -13.07
C ASP A 65 5.94 -7.39 -13.28
N LEU A 66 7.22 -7.10 -13.43
CA LEU A 66 7.70 -5.72 -13.61
C LEU A 66 7.19 -5.09 -14.92
N GLN A 67 6.90 -5.87 -15.94
CA GLN A 67 6.35 -5.35 -17.19
C GLN A 67 5.04 -4.58 -16.92
N PHE A 68 4.24 -5.08 -15.99
CA PHE A 68 2.99 -4.44 -15.57
C PHE A 68 3.14 -3.55 -14.33
N GLY A 69 4.36 -3.39 -13.79
CA GLY A 69 4.61 -2.56 -12.61
C GLY A 69 4.33 -3.25 -11.26
N ILE A 70 4.23 -4.58 -11.25
CA ILE A 70 4.00 -5.36 -10.03
C ILE A 70 5.34 -5.80 -9.44
N GLU A 71 5.73 -5.17 -8.32
CA GLU A 71 7.07 -5.31 -7.73
C GLU A 71 7.30 -6.63 -6.99
N THR A 72 6.25 -7.28 -6.48
CA THR A 72 6.37 -8.53 -5.74
C THR A 72 5.06 -9.29 -5.69
N THR A 73 5.15 -10.61 -5.55
CA THR A 73 4.00 -11.47 -5.27
C THR A 73 3.58 -11.31 -3.81
N THR A 74 2.30 -11.04 -3.59
CA THR A 74 1.69 -10.97 -2.26
C THR A 74 0.43 -11.84 -2.20
N GLY A 75 -0.14 -11.99 -1.01
CA GLY A 75 -1.29 -12.86 -0.72
C GLY A 75 -1.19 -13.36 0.70
N PRO A 76 -0.16 -14.16 1.08
CA PRO A 76 0.10 -14.45 2.47
C PRO A 76 0.41 -13.15 3.23
N LEU A 77 -0.40 -12.85 4.24
CA LEU A 77 -0.31 -11.60 5.01
C LEU A 77 1.06 -11.49 5.72
N GLY A 78 1.55 -10.28 5.93
CA GLY A 78 2.87 -10.01 6.51
C GLY A 78 4.05 -10.14 5.54
N GLN A 79 3.93 -10.92 4.45
CA GLN A 79 5.04 -11.11 3.50
C GLN A 79 5.34 -9.84 2.70
N GLY A 80 4.31 -9.10 2.29
CA GLY A 80 4.51 -7.88 1.50
C GLY A 80 5.29 -6.81 2.24
N ILE A 81 4.97 -6.55 3.51
CA ILE A 81 5.72 -5.58 4.32
C ILE A 81 7.18 -6.04 4.54
N ALA A 82 7.41 -7.34 4.73
CA ALA A 82 8.76 -7.89 4.83
C ALA A 82 9.55 -7.71 3.54
N ASN A 83 8.92 -7.91 2.37
CA ASN A 83 9.54 -7.62 1.06
C ASN A 83 9.85 -6.13 0.90
N ALA A 84 8.95 -5.23 1.32
CA ALA A 84 9.18 -3.80 1.28
C ALA A 84 10.39 -3.38 2.15
N VAL A 85 10.56 -3.97 3.33
CA VAL A 85 11.76 -3.80 4.16
C VAL A 85 13.01 -4.28 3.41
N GLY A 86 12.95 -5.43 2.72
CA GLY A 86 14.04 -5.94 1.88
C GLY A 86 14.40 -4.99 0.73
N MET A 87 13.40 -4.38 0.08
CA MET A 87 13.62 -3.39 -0.99
C MET A 87 14.25 -2.10 -0.45
N ALA A 88 13.81 -1.62 0.72
CA ALA A 88 14.36 -0.42 1.33
C ALA A 88 15.82 -0.62 1.81
N ILE A 89 16.18 -1.81 2.31
CA ILE A 89 17.57 -2.08 2.65
C ILE A 89 18.44 -2.22 1.40
N ALA A 90 17.91 -2.79 0.32
CA ALA A 90 18.60 -2.87 -0.95
C ALA A 90 18.91 -1.48 -1.52
N GLU A 91 17.94 -0.55 -1.46
CA GLU A 91 18.17 0.85 -1.82
C GLU A 91 19.31 1.46 -0.99
N LYS A 92 19.25 1.32 0.33
CA LYS A 92 20.27 1.89 1.24
C LYS A 92 21.68 1.34 0.96
N ILE A 93 21.81 0.04 0.66
CA ILE A 93 23.09 -0.59 0.30
C ILE A 93 23.58 -0.06 -1.04
N LEU A 94 22.71 0.01 -2.06
CA LEU A 94 23.07 0.50 -3.39
C LEU A 94 23.43 1.99 -3.36
N ALA A 95 22.69 2.80 -2.61
CA ALA A 95 23.01 4.20 -2.40
C ALA A 95 24.40 4.38 -1.77
N ALA A 96 24.72 3.60 -0.73
CA ALA A 96 26.04 3.63 -0.11
C ALA A 96 27.19 3.20 -1.05
N GLN A 97 26.88 2.36 -2.05
CA GLN A 97 27.86 1.86 -3.03
C GLN A 97 28.08 2.81 -4.20
N PHE A 98 27.03 3.46 -4.70
CA PHE A 98 27.04 4.14 -5.98
C PHE A 98 26.84 5.66 -5.91
N ASN A 99 26.24 6.18 -4.82
CA ASN A 99 26.04 7.61 -4.68
C ASN A 99 27.36 8.31 -4.29
N THR A 100 27.54 9.51 -4.81
CA THR A 100 28.67 10.39 -4.51
C THR A 100 28.15 11.75 -4.06
N PRO A 101 28.98 12.63 -3.47
CA PRO A 101 28.54 13.98 -3.13
C PRO A 101 28.05 14.83 -4.31
N GLN A 102 28.37 14.42 -5.54
CA GLN A 102 28.02 15.14 -6.77
C GLN A 102 26.85 14.51 -7.51
N GLU A 103 26.61 13.22 -7.34
CA GLU A 103 25.59 12.47 -8.06
C GLU A 103 24.93 11.41 -7.16
N GLU A 104 23.62 11.38 -7.16
CA GLU A 104 22.82 10.42 -6.40
C GLU A 104 21.94 9.56 -7.36
N PRO A 105 22.55 8.62 -8.10
CA PRO A 105 21.79 7.77 -9.03
C PRO A 105 20.79 6.84 -8.33
N ILE A 106 20.97 6.55 -7.04
CA ILE A 106 20.08 5.70 -6.24
C ILE A 106 19.39 6.58 -5.19
N ASP A 107 18.11 6.89 -5.41
CA ASP A 107 17.35 7.80 -4.54
C ASP A 107 15.84 7.50 -4.56
N HIS A 108 15.47 6.21 -4.54
CA HIS A 108 14.07 5.82 -4.61
C HIS A 108 13.49 5.44 -3.24
N PHE A 109 12.22 5.72 -3.07
CA PHE A 109 11.44 5.30 -1.91
C PHE A 109 10.82 3.92 -2.13
N THR A 110 10.52 3.25 -1.03
CA THR A 110 9.67 2.07 -1.00
C THR A 110 8.39 2.38 -0.23
N TYR A 111 7.26 2.23 -0.89
CA TYR A 111 5.94 2.42 -0.32
C TYR A 111 5.25 1.08 -0.13
N ALA A 112 4.59 0.87 1.00
CA ALA A 112 3.80 -0.33 1.25
C ALA A 112 2.41 0.01 1.80
N PHE A 113 1.37 -0.63 1.26
CA PHE A 113 0.03 -0.59 1.83
C PHE A 113 -0.24 -1.90 2.56
N LEU A 114 -0.82 -1.82 3.75
CA LEU A 114 -1.10 -2.96 4.60
C LEU A 114 -2.37 -2.74 5.43
N GLY A 115 -2.99 -3.81 5.86
CA GLY A 115 -4.18 -3.79 6.72
C GLY A 115 -3.91 -4.49 8.05
N ASP A 116 -4.94 -4.58 8.89
CA ASP A 116 -4.91 -5.17 10.23
C ASP A 116 -4.25 -6.56 10.23
N GLY A 117 -4.70 -7.46 9.36
CA GLY A 117 -4.18 -8.82 9.26
C GLY A 117 -2.67 -8.89 8.93
N CYS A 118 -2.13 -7.91 8.20
CA CYS A 118 -0.69 -7.87 7.94
C CYS A 118 0.12 -7.64 9.22
N LEU A 119 -0.40 -6.81 10.14
CA LEU A 119 0.27 -6.49 11.41
C LEU A 119 0.10 -7.56 12.49
N MET A 120 -0.79 -8.52 12.28
CA MET A 120 -0.97 -9.67 13.17
C MET A 120 0.09 -10.76 12.95
N GLU A 121 0.70 -10.78 11.78
CA GLU A 121 1.68 -11.79 11.40
C GLU A 121 3.04 -11.57 12.10
N GLY A 122 3.64 -12.64 12.64
CA GLY A 122 4.94 -12.58 13.34
C GLY A 122 6.06 -11.98 12.50
N VAL A 123 6.10 -12.33 11.19
CA VAL A 123 7.12 -11.82 10.27
C VAL A 123 7.08 -10.29 10.12
N SER A 124 5.92 -9.66 10.26
CA SER A 124 5.82 -8.19 10.22
C SER A 124 6.46 -7.54 11.44
N HIS A 125 6.35 -8.14 12.62
CA HIS A 125 7.02 -7.67 13.83
C HIS A 125 8.55 -7.71 13.67
N GLU A 126 9.08 -8.82 13.19
CA GLU A 126 10.51 -9.00 12.98
C GLU A 126 11.06 -8.04 11.92
N ALA A 127 10.40 -7.96 10.76
CA ALA A 127 10.80 -7.08 9.68
C ALA A 127 10.72 -5.60 10.05
N CYS A 128 9.66 -5.16 10.71
CA CYS A 128 9.49 -3.76 11.12
C CYS A 128 10.48 -3.36 12.22
N SER A 129 10.75 -4.22 13.19
CA SER A 129 11.80 -4.00 14.19
C SER A 129 13.18 -3.86 13.54
N PHE A 130 13.48 -4.71 12.56
CA PHE A 130 14.71 -4.63 11.78
C PHE A 130 14.80 -3.31 10.99
N ALA A 131 13.71 -2.87 10.35
CA ALA A 131 13.68 -1.63 9.59
C ALA A 131 13.98 -0.39 10.46
N GLY A 132 13.41 -0.33 11.67
CA GLY A 132 13.69 0.75 12.61
C GLY A 132 15.15 0.71 13.10
N THR A 133 15.67 -0.48 13.46
CA THR A 133 17.05 -0.65 13.91
C THR A 133 18.06 -0.19 12.85
N HIS A 134 17.75 -0.39 11.58
CA HIS A 134 18.63 -0.01 10.46
C HIS A 134 18.33 1.38 9.87
N ASN A 135 17.43 2.15 10.48
CA ASN A 135 17.10 3.52 10.05
C ASN A 135 16.76 3.59 8.56
N LEU A 136 15.78 2.79 8.10
CA LEU A 136 15.38 2.74 6.70
C LEU A 136 14.46 3.92 6.35
N GLY A 137 14.98 5.14 6.33
CA GLY A 137 14.22 6.38 6.19
C GLY A 137 13.47 6.54 4.86
N LYS A 138 13.79 5.74 3.83
CA LYS A 138 13.05 5.72 2.56
C LYS A 138 11.96 4.64 2.49
N LEU A 139 11.62 4.02 3.61
CA LEU A 139 10.47 3.12 3.75
C LEU A 139 9.29 3.87 4.35
N ILE A 140 8.21 4.02 3.55
CA ILE A 140 6.97 4.69 3.96
C ILE A 140 5.81 3.72 3.81
N CYS A 141 5.19 3.39 4.93
CA CYS A 141 4.08 2.44 4.99
C CYS A 141 2.76 3.15 5.32
N PHE A 142 1.68 2.69 4.71
CA PHE A 142 0.32 3.13 5.00
C PHE A 142 -0.44 1.96 5.59
N TYR A 143 -0.89 2.12 6.80
CA TYR A 143 -1.73 1.15 7.48
C TYR A 143 -3.19 1.56 7.35
N ASP A 144 -3.95 0.78 6.59
CA ASP A 144 -5.41 0.89 6.48
C ASP A 144 -6.05 0.34 7.77
N GLN A 145 -6.24 1.24 8.72
CA GLN A 145 -6.77 0.94 10.06
C GLN A 145 -8.30 1.06 10.03
N ASN A 146 -8.96 0.04 9.48
CA ASN A 146 -10.41 0.01 9.37
C ASN A 146 -11.11 -0.85 10.41
N GLY A 147 -10.37 -1.64 11.19
CA GLY A 147 -10.90 -2.46 12.28
C GLY A 147 -11.72 -3.66 11.84
N ILE A 148 -11.69 -4.03 10.56
CA ILE A 148 -12.49 -5.12 10.00
C ILE A 148 -11.57 -6.14 9.32
N SER A 149 -11.84 -7.40 9.60
CA SER A 149 -11.25 -8.54 8.90
C SER A 149 -12.34 -9.33 8.16
N ILE A 150 -11.93 -10.43 7.50
CA ILE A 150 -12.86 -11.33 6.82
C ILE A 150 -13.92 -11.92 7.77
N ASP A 151 -13.59 -12.08 9.05
CA ASP A 151 -14.48 -12.66 10.07
C ASP A 151 -15.22 -11.61 10.92
N GLY A 152 -15.13 -10.32 10.55
CA GLY A 152 -15.79 -9.22 11.24
C GLY A 152 -14.83 -8.28 11.97
N GLU A 153 -15.33 -7.66 13.03
CA GLU A 153 -14.58 -6.69 13.83
C GLU A 153 -13.40 -7.35 14.57
N ILE A 154 -12.27 -6.65 14.64
CA ILE A 154 -11.05 -7.17 15.26
C ILE A 154 -10.92 -6.88 16.75
N GLU A 155 -11.84 -6.12 17.35
CA GLU A 155 -11.79 -5.58 18.70
C GLU A 155 -11.47 -6.62 19.79
N ASN A 156 -11.93 -7.87 19.62
CA ASN A 156 -11.75 -8.90 20.64
C ASN A 156 -10.53 -9.80 20.44
N TRP A 157 -9.75 -9.61 19.39
CA TRP A 157 -8.63 -10.51 19.08
C TRP A 157 -7.39 -9.83 18.47
N PHE A 158 -7.46 -8.54 18.17
CA PHE A 158 -6.30 -7.71 17.86
C PHE A 158 -6.42 -6.37 18.59
N THR A 159 -5.83 -6.28 19.77
CA THR A 159 -5.94 -5.15 20.70
C THR A 159 -4.62 -4.43 20.93
N ASP A 160 -3.62 -4.71 20.09
CA ASP A 160 -2.33 -4.06 20.19
C ASP A 160 -2.43 -2.56 19.94
N ASP A 161 -1.75 -1.78 20.77
CA ASP A 161 -1.49 -0.37 20.46
C ASP A 161 -0.41 -0.28 19.38
N SER A 162 -0.86 -0.31 18.12
CA SER A 162 0.07 -0.35 16.99
C SER A 162 0.93 0.91 16.89
N VAL A 163 0.43 2.08 17.30
CA VAL A 163 1.22 3.33 17.33
C VAL A 163 2.39 3.17 18.28
N LYS A 164 2.15 2.78 19.53
CA LYS A 164 3.22 2.56 20.52
C LYS A 164 4.17 1.44 20.09
N ARG A 165 3.66 0.41 19.43
CA ARG A 165 4.48 -0.68 18.91
C ARG A 165 5.50 -0.16 17.90
N PHE A 166 5.07 0.61 16.90
CA PHE A 166 5.96 1.20 15.90
C PHE A 166 6.90 2.25 16.48
N ASP A 167 6.42 3.07 17.42
CA ASP A 167 7.29 3.98 18.19
C ASP A 167 8.43 3.21 18.89
N SER A 168 8.12 2.07 19.52
CA SER A 168 9.12 1.24 20.19
C SER A 168 10.12 0.59 19.22
N TYR A 169 9.76 0.39 17.94
CA TYR A 169 10.68 -0.05 16.90
C TYR A 169 11.56 1.09 16.37
N GLY A 170 11.32 2.34 16.77
CA GLY A 170 12.06 3.51 16.30
C GLY A 170 11.56 4.10 14.98
N TRP A 171 10.32 3.81 14.61
CA TRP A 171 9.66 4.42 13.44
C TRP A 171 9.15 5.81 13.75
N GLN A 172 8.98 6.62 12.71
CA GLN A 172 8.09 7.78 12.75
C GLN A 172 6.65 7.28 12.60
N THR A 173 5.75 7.73 13.47
CA THR A 173 4.32 7.42 13.41
C THR A 173 3.53 8.69 13.13
N ILE A 174 2.60 8.62 12.16
CA ILE A 174 1.72 9.73 11.78
C ILE A 174 0.29 9.18 11.69
N GLU A 175 -0.64 9.76 12.43
CA GLU A 175 -2.06 9.39 12.38
C GLU A 175 -2.84 10.39 11.54
N VAL A 176 -3.68 9.90 10.63
CA VAL A 176 -4.50 10.73 9.73
C VAL A 176 -5.92 10.18 9.59
N ASP A 177 -6.86 11.02 9.24
CA ASP A 177 -8.10 10.60 8.63
C ASP A 177 -7.81 10.09 7.20
N GLY A 178 -7.96 8.78 6.99
CA GLY A 178 -7.67 8.13 5.71
C GLY A 178 -8.63 8.52 4.58
N HIS A 179 -9.68 9.28 4.87
CA HIS A 179 -10.59 9.88 3.89
C HIS A 179 -10.28 11.37 3.64
N ASN A 180 -9.34 11.96 4.37
CA ASN A 180 -8.91 13.35 4.18
C ASN A 180 -7.65 13.41 3.30
N VAL A 181 -7.82 13.81 2.04
CA VAL A 181 -6.74 13.87 1.05
C VAL A 181 -5.63 14.83 1.45
N ASP A 182 -5.96 15.94 2.11
CA ASP A 182 -4.98 16.96 2.51
C ASP A 182 -4.11 16.42 3.67
N GLU A 183 -4.70 15.79 4.68
CA GLU A 183 -3.95 15.14 5.77
C GLU A 183 -3.00 14.04 5.24
N ILE A 184 -3.49 13.21 4.30
CA ILE A 184 -2.65 12.17 3.67
C ILE A 184 -1.49 12.81 2.91
N ASN A 185 -1.74 13.89 2.16
CA ASN A 185 -0.72 14.59 1.40
C ASN A 185 0.35 15.20 2.32
N GLU A 186 -0.06 15.84 3.40
CA GLU A 186 0.87 16.39 4.40
C GLU A 186 1.69 15.28 5.08
N ALA A 187 1.06 14.17 5.44
CA ALA A 187 1.74 13.03 6.04
C ALA A 187 2.82 12.44 5.11
N ILE A 188 2.54 12.34 3.80
CA ILE A 188 3.54 11.87 2.83
C ILE A 188 4.73 12.85 2.76
N ILE A 189 4.47 14.16 2.76
CA ILE A 189 5.53 15.17 2.74
C ILE A 189 6.38 15.08 4.01
N LEU A 190 5.76 14.94 5.17
CA LEU A 190 6.48 14.75 6.45
C LEU A 190 7.32 13.46 6.44
N ALA A 191 6.75 12.36 5.93
CA ALA A 191 7.44 11.09 5.83
C ALA A 191 8.66 11.15 4.89
N LYS A 192 8.54 11.84 3.76
CA LYS A 192 9.67 12.01 2.81
C LYS A 192 10.79 12.90 3.36
N ASN A 193 10.49 13.78 4.30
CA ASN A 193 11.48 14.63 4.95
C ASN A 193 12.19 13.92 6.12
N GLU A 194 11.65 12.80 6.63
CA GLU A 194 12.29 11.99 7.66
C GLU A 194 13.27 11.00 7.00
N THR A 195 14.56 11.24 7.13
CA THR A 195 15.60 10.44 6.46
C THR A 195 16.24 9.39 7.37
N GLN A 196 15.96 9.43 8.67
CA GLN A 196 16.61 8.56 9.66
C GLN A 196 15.70 7.47 10.22
N LYS A 197 14.40 7.56 9.97
CA LYS A 197 13.42 6.60 10.47
C LYS A 197 12.49 6.15 9.35
N PRO A 198 12.14 4.85 9.26
CA PRO A 198 11.00 4.47 8.46
C PRO A 198 9.73 5.10 9.02
N THR A 199 8.73 5.32 8.17
CA THR A 199 7.47 5.96 8.57
C THR A 199 6.29 5.02 8.41
N MET A 200 5.44 4.95 9.43
CA MET A 200 4.12 4.34 9.37
C MET A 200 3.04 5.43 9.45
N ILE A 201 2.26 5.57 8.40
CA ILE A 201 1.09 6.45 8.35
C ILE A 201 -0.14 5.61 8.67
N PHE A 202 -0.73 5.87 9.84
CA PHE A 202 -1.94 5.21 10.34
C PHE A 202 -3.16 5.91 9.74
N CYS A 203 -3.77 5.32 8.74
CA CYS A 203 -4.93 5.86 8.06
C CYS A 203 -6.21 5.29 8.67
N ARG A 204 -6.91 6.06 9.49
CA ARG A 204 -8.24 5.64 9.96
C ARG A 204 -9.21 5.70 8.81
N THR A 205 -9.77 4.56 8.42
CA THR A 205 -10.67 4.43 7.29
C THR A 205 -11.94 3.68 7.64
N THR A 206 -12.86 3.68 6.72
CA THR A 206 -14.07 2.82 6.76
C THR A 206 -14.02 1.90 5.55
N ILE A 207 -13.94 0.59 5.79
CA ILE A 207 -13.99 -0.38 4.69
C ILE A 207 -15.29 -0.19 3.88
N GLY A 208 -15.21 -0.29 2.55
CA GLY A 208 -16.37 -0.08 1.68
C GLY A 208 -16.93 1.35 1.73
N PHE A 209 -16.09 2.35 2.04
CA PHE A 209 -16.49 3.75 2.12
C PHE A 209 -17.30 4.19 0.90
N GLY A 210 -18.43 4.85 1.14
CA GLY A 210 -19.38 5.29 0.09
C GLY A 210 -20.48 4.28 -0.22
N SER A 211 -20.34 3.01 0.17
CA SER A 211 -21.41 2.01 0.03
C SER A 211 -22.51 2.22 1.08
N PRO A 212 -23.78 2.41 0.69
CA PRO A 212 -24.84 2.73 1.62
C PRO A 212 -25.17 1.60 2.62
N ALA A 213 -25.01 0.33 2.22
CA ALA A 213 -25.38 -0.81 3.04
C ALA A 213 -24.20 -1.65 3.53
N LYS A 214 -23.02 -1.55 2.89
CA LYS A 214 -21.88 -2.41 3.19
C LYS A 214 -20.69 -1.67 3.82
N ALA A 215 -20.70 -0.33 3.86
CA ALA A 215 -19.65 0.43 4.52
C ALA A 215 -19.51 0.05 5.98
N GLY A 216 -18.28 -0.16 6.46
CA GLY A 216 -17.98 -0.54 7.83
C GLY A 216 -18.30 -1.99 8.20
N THR A 217 -18.56 -2.85 7.22
CA THR A 217 -18.92 -4.27 7.49
C THR A 217 -17.96 -5.23 6.79
N ALA A 218 -17.89 -6.46 7.32
CA ALA A 218 -17.12 -7.55 6.71
C ALA A 218 -17.61 -7.94 5.31
N ASP A 219 -18.86 -7.62 4.95
CA ASP A 219 -19.43 -7.89 3.63
C ASP A 219 -18.72 -7.11 2.49
N ALA A 220 -17.96 -6.06 2.85
CA ALA A 220 -17.10 -5.33 1.92
C ALA A 220 -15.67 -5.91 1.85
N HIS A 221 -15.30 -6.86 2.72
CA HIS A 221 -13.95 -7.41 2.78
C HIS A 221 -13.75 -8.52 1.75
N GLY A 222 -13.06 -8.21 0.65
CA GLY A 222 -12.71 -9.18 -0.38
C GLY A 222 -13.89 -9.74 -1.20
N ALA A 223 -15.08 -9.15 -1.08
CA ALA A 223 -16.28 -9.53 -1.80
C ALA A 223 -16.77 -8.39 -2.71
N PRO A 224 -17.39 -8.71 -3.86
CA PRO A 224 -17.99 -7.69 -4.71
C PRO A 224 -19.18 -7.02 -4.01
N LEU A 225 -19.37 -5.72 -4.21
CA LEU A 225 -20.53 -5.01 -3.67
C LEU A 225 -21.85 -5.52 -4.25
N GLY A 226 -21.85 -5.96 -5.52
CA GLY A 226 -23.04 -6.34 -6.28
C GLY A 226 -23.67 -5.15 -7.03
N ASP A 227 -24.37 -5.44 -8.13
CA ASP A 227 -24.85 -4.43 -9.06
C ASP A 227 -25.77 -3.39 -8.42
N GLU A 228 -26.67 -3.81 -7.56
CA GLU A 228 -27.60 -2.89 -6.87
C GLU A 228 -26.87 -1.93 -5.93
N GLU A 229 -25.88 -2.44 -5.21
CA GLU A 229 -25.12 -1.62 -4.27
C GLU A 229 -24.18 -0.65 -5.00
N ILE A 230 -23.59 -1.09 -6.12
CA ILE A 230 -22.77 -0.22 -6.99
C ILE A 230 -23.60 0.94 -7.50
N LEU A 231 -24.80 0.70 -8.02
CA LEU A 231 -25.70 1.76 -8.51
C LEU A 231 -26.08 2.78 -7.42
N LYS A 232 -26.28 2.32 -6.19
CA LYS A 232 -26.56 3.22 -5.05
C LYS A 232 -25.31 4.00 -4.63
N THR A 233 -24.15 3.36 -4.66
CA THR A 233 -22.85 3.99 -4.36
C THR A 233 -22.56 5.10 -5.36
N ASP A 234 -22.73 4.85 -6.67
CA ASP A 234 -22.54 5.85 -7.72
C ASP A 234 -23.49 7.05 -7.58
N SER A 235 -24.74 6.81 -7.21
CA SER A 235 -25.72 7.88 -7.03
C SER A 235 -25.46 8.77 -5.81
N ASN A 236 -24.78 8.23 -4.80
CA ASN A 236 -24.42 8.95 -3.56
C ASN A 236 -23.02 9.55 -3.58
N SER A 237 -22.15 9.12 -4.51
CA SER A 237 -20.79 9.61 -4.59
C SER A 237 -20.72 10.95 -5.33
N SER A 238 -20.48 12.03 -4.58
CA SER A 238 -19.98 13.30 -5.14
C SER A 238 -18.56 13.16 -5.73
N PHE A 239 -18.03 11.95 -5.84
CA PHE A 239 -16.65 11.64 -6.17
C PHE A 239 -16.36 11.40 -7.65
N ILE A 240 -17.37 11.25 -8.50
CA ILE A 240 -17.13 10.97 -9.92
C ILE A 240 -17.65 12.10 -10.79
N THR A 241 -16.93 13.22 -10.76
CA THR A 241 -16.82 14.06 -11.94
C THR A 241 -15.35 14.13 -12.34
N VAL A 242 -14.82 13.02 -12.83
CA VAL A 242 -13.61 13.06 -13.64
C VAL A 242 -14.06 13.47 -15.05
N ARG A 243 -13.91 14.76 -15.36
CA ARG A 243 -13.91 15.25 -16.73
C ARG A 243 -12.52 15.10 -17.34
#